data_748c9fec121c2b3edcb5f85290c1d8af
#
_entry.id   748c9fec121c2b3edcb5f85290c1d8af
#
_cell.length_a   1.000
_cell.length_b   1.000
_cell.length_c   1.000
_cell.angle_alpha   90.00
_cell.angle_beta   90.00
_cell.angle_gamma   90.00
#
_symmetry.space_group_name_H-M   'P 1'
#
loop_
_entity.id
_entity.type
_entity.pdbx_description
1 polymer ?
#
loop_
_entity_poly.entity_id
_entity_poly.type
_entity_poly.pdbx_seq_one_letter_code
_entity_poly.pdbx_strand_id
1 'polypeptide(L)'
;MRRLITAILALALLVGVSGERPMQVSHNDIVTLNSSMNRIAVIGDSYTTGTDLGGLGRAGWTARAWDELANYRMAVSADVGAEGGAGYGTRGNRGSLFEDLTARTIRPDDSLVVFFGSRNDVNVDPAQLSILAYGTFQLARRIAPSATFLVIGPPWPTADPPANLVRIRDALQYQAGVAGATFVDPIAERWFVDRPGLIGSDGVHPTNAGHQYLADKIAPLIAAQLPVRL
;
A
#
# COMPACT_ATOMS: atom_id res chain seq x y z
N MET A 1 -6.84 41.11 -87.68
CA MET A 1 -6.08 40.60 -86.55
C MET A 1 -6.89 40.76 -85.29
N ARG A 2 -7.63 39.76 -84.84
CA ARG A 2 -8.43 39.73 -83.64
C ARG A 2 -7.86 38.68 -82.70
N ARG A 3 -7.38 39.09 -81.54
CA ARG A 3 -6.88 38.17 -80.46
C ARG A 3 -8.07 37.71 -79.61
N LEU A 4 -8.35 36.40 -79.64
CA LEU A 4 -9.23 35.74 -78.66
C LEU A 4 -8.49 35.59 -77.34
N ILE A 5 -9.09 36.07 -76.26
CA ILE A 5 -8.63 35.83 -74.88
C ILE A 5 -9.56 34.74 -74.32
N THR A 6 -9.00 33.57 -74.08
CA THR A 6 -9.73 32.48 -73.43
C THR A 6 -9.60 32.61 -71.93
N ALA A 7 -10.72 32.85 -71.25
CA ALA A 7 -10.77 32.87 -69.77
C ALA A 7 -10.95 31.43 -69.23
N ILE A 8 -10.03 30.94 -68.45
CA ILE A 8 -10.13 29.68 -67.75
C ILE A 8 -10.72 29.97 -66.35
N LEU A 9 -11.95 29.46 -66.13
CA LEU A 9 -12.57 29.44 -64.77
C LEU A 9 -11.94 28.28 -63.98
N ALA A 10 -11.20 28.59 -62.93
CA ALA A 10 -10.75 27.61 -61.97
C ALA A 10 -11.82 27.47 -60.84
N LEU A 11 -12.48 26.31 -60.81
CA LEU A 11 -13.43 25.96 -59.76
C LEU A 11 -12.61 25.39 -58.58
N ALA A 12 -12.44 26.17 -57.49
CA ALA A 12 -11.83 25.69 -56.26
C ALA A 12 -12.86 24.91 -55.44
N LEU A 13 -12.69 23.60 -55.35
CA LEU A 13 -13.40 22.76 -54.40
C LEU A 13 -12.82 23.02 -53.00
N LEU A 14 -13.58 23.66 -52.13
CA LEU A 14 -13.32 23.72 -50.69
C LEU A 14 -13.73 22.38 -50.07
N VAL A 15 -12.77 21.47 -49.85
CA VAL A 15 -12.94 20.32 -48.98
C VAL A 15 -12.80 20.82 -47.55
N GLY A 16 -13.93 20.92 -46.87
CA GLY A 16 -13.93 21.21 -45.41
C GLY A 16 -13.40 20.02 -44.65
N VAL A 17 -12.13 20.08 -44.25
CA VAL A 17 -11.56 19.16 -43.26
C VAL A 17 -12.07 19.61 -41.91
N SER A 18 -13.04 18.88 -41.36
CA SER A 18 -13.45 19.00 -39.95
C SER A 18 -12.28 18.51 -39.10
N GLY A 19 -11.35 19.41 -38.76
CA GLY A 19 -10.30 19.11 -37.84
C GLY A 19 -10.92 18.96 -36.45
N GLU A 20 -10.99 17.72 -35.94
CA GLU A 20 -11.19 17.46 -34.51
C GLU A 20 -10.05 18.19 -33.79
N ARG A 21 -10.42 19.20 -33.01
CA ARG A 21 -9.44 19.88 -32.15
C ARG A 21 -9.00 18.86 -31.09
N PRO A 22 -7.70 18.56 -30.97
CA PRO A 22 -7.26 17.73 -29.86
C PRO A 22 -7.73 18.37 -28.56
N MET A 23 -8.40 17.61 -27.71
CA MET A 23 -8.85 18.03 -26.40
C MET A 23 -7.60 18.44 -25.61
N GLN A 24 -7.40 19.73 -25.44
CA GLN A 24 -6.26 20.27 -24.66
C GLN A 24 -6.61 20.07 -23.20
N VAL A 25 -6.11 18.98 -22.60
CA VAL A 25 -6.20 18.79 -21.15
C VAL A 25 -5.39 19.90 -20.51
N SER A 26 -6.07 20.76 -19.76
CA SER A 26 -5.39 21.87 -19.10
C SER A 26 -4.47 21.34 -18.00
N HIS A 27 -3.36 22.02 -17.75
CA HIS A 27 -2.44 21.66 -16.66
C HIS A 27 -3.16 21.63 -15.30
N ASN A 28 -4.18 22.48 -15.12
CA ASN A 28 -5.01 22.51 -13.93
C ASN A 28 -5.87 21.25 -13.79
N ASP A 29 -6.37 20.66 -14.89
CA ASP A 29 -7.16 19.42 -14.84
C ASP A 29 -6.28 18.23 -14.40
N ILE A 30 -5.01 18.18 -14.85
CA ILE A 30 -4.04 17.17 -14.42
C ILE A 30 -3.71 17.33 -12.93
N VAL A 31 -3.52 18.54 -12.44
CA VAL A 31 -3.27 18.83 -11.02
C VAL A 31 -4.49 18.48 -10.18
N THR A 32 -5.71 18.77 -10.64
CA THR A 32 -6.95 18.43 -9.94
C THR A 32 -7.15 16.91 -9.84
N LEU A 33 -6.89 16.18 -10.93
CA LEU A 33 -6.95 14.72 -10.93
C LEU A 33 -5.93 14.12 -9.97
N ASN A 34 -4.72 14.65 -9.92
CA ASN A 34 -3.67 14.16 -9.02
C ASN A 34 -3.93 14.52 -7.55
N SER A 35 -4.63 15.64 -7.28
CA SER A 35 -5.02 16.05 -5.92
C SER A 35 -6.21 15.28 -5.36
N SER A 36 -6.96 14.56 -6.20
CA SER A 36 -8.12 13.76 -5.77
C SER A 36 -7.74 12.36 -5.27
N MET A 37 -6.51 11.89 -5.52
CA MET A 37 -6.06 10.56 -5.09
C MET A 37 -5.44 10.62 -3.69
N ASN A 38 -5.82 9.66 -2.85
CA ASN A 38 -5.15 9.44 -1.58
C ASN A 38 -3.85 8.66 -1.82
N ARG A 39 -2.72 9.22 -1.42
CA ARG A 39 -1.44 8.49 -1.47
C ARG A 39 -1.26 7.66 -0.21
N ILE A 40 -0.77 6.43 -0.41
CA ILE A 40 -0.57 5.45 0.67
C ILE A 40 0.81 4.83 0.51
N ALA A 41 1.57 4.77 1.59
CA ALA A 41 2.75 3.91 1.67
C ALA A 41 2.44 2.66 2.51
N VAL A 42 2.90 1.50 2.06
CA VAL A 42 2.81 0.24 2.81
C VAL A 42 4.21 -0.30 3.05
N ILE A 43 4.53 -0.56 4.30
CA ILE A 43 5.78 -1.20 4.73
C ILE A 43 5.45 -2.58 5.28
N GLY A 44 6.12 -3.62 4.77
CA GLY A 44 5.80 -4.99 5.19
C GLY A 44 6.86 -6.03 4.90
N ASP A 45 6.53 -7.26 5.28
CA ASP A 45 7.36 -8.44 5.09
C ASP A 45 6.79 -9.42 4.03
N SER A 46 7.02 -10.71 4.19
CA SER A 46 6.51 -11.75 3.27
C SER A 46 4.98 -11.81 3.21
N TYR A 47 4.27 -11.40 4.25
CA TYR A 47 2.80 -11.27 4.21
C TYR A 47 2.33 -10.19 3.24
N THR A 48 3.24 -9.26 2.88
CA THR A 48 2.94 -8.20 1.91
C THR A 48 3.52 -8.50 0.53
N THR A 49 4.72 -9.11 0.42
CA THR A 49 5.29 -9.48 -0.89
C THR A 49 4.57 -10.64 -1.54
N GLY A 50 3.95 -11.53 -0.74
CA GLY A 50 3.56 -12.86 -1.16
C GLY A 50 4.76 -13.81 -1.27
N THR A 51 4.46 -15.08 -1.51
CA THR A 51 5.41 -16.18 -1.71
C THR A 51 4.88 -17.15 -2.77
N ASP A 52 5.61 -18.22 -3.07
CA ASP A 52 5.14 -19.28 -3.96
C ASP A 52 3.85 -19.97 -3.47
N LEU A 53 3.50 -19.82 -2.19
CA LEU A 53 2.26 -20.35 -1.60
C LEU A 53 1.05 -19.46 -1.86
N GLY A 54 1.27 -18.16 -2.17
CA GLY A 54 0.22 -17.23 -2.51
C GLY A 54 0.64 -15.76 -2.45
N GLY A 55 -0.21 -14.90 -2.99
CA GLY A 55 -0.10 -13.45 -2.85
C GLY A 55 0.87 -12.75 -3.80
N LEU A 56 1.43 -13.45 -4.80
CA LEU A 56 2.31 -12.80 -5.77
C LEU A 56 1.51 -11.89 -6.72
N GLY A 57 2.03 -10.69 -6.97
CA GLY A 57 1.47 -9.72 -7.90
C GLY A 57 0.02 -9.36 -7.57
N ARG A 58 -0.89 -9.51 -8.55
CA ARG A 58 -2.33 -9.19 -8.36
C ARG A 58 -3.06 -10.08 -7.36
N ALA A 59 -2.50 -11.23 -6.99
CA ALA A 59 -3.05 -12.09 -5.96
C ALA A 59 -2.72 -11.61 -4.53
N GLY A 60 -1.82 -10.64 -4.38
CA GLY A 60 -1.46 -10.04 -3.10
C GLY A 60 -2.58 -9.23 -2.48
N TRP A 61 -2.60 -9.17 -1.14
CA TRP A 61 -3.64 -8.44 -0.41
C TRP A 61 -3.65 -6.94 -0.76
N THR A 62 -2.50 -6.35 -1.04
CA THR A 62 -2.41 -4.94 -1.42
C THR A 62 -3.19 -4.65 -2.70
N ALA A 63 -2.93 -5.41 -3.78
CA ALA A 63 -3.63 -5.23 -5.04
C ALA A 63 -5.15 -5.44 -4.89
N ARG A 64 -5.56 -6.45 -4.13
CA ARG A 64 -6.98 -6.73 -3.84
C ARG A 64 -7.62 -5.64 -3.00
N ALA A 65 -6.91 -5.11 -2.00
CA ALA A 65 -7.40 -4.00 -1.19
C ALA A 65 -7.60 -2.72 -2.04
N TRP A 66 -6.74 -2.48 -3.02
CA TRP A 66 -6.92 -1.34 -3.95
C TRP A 66 -8.15 -1.52 -4.83
N ASP A 67 -8.43 -2.74 -5.31
CA ASP A 67 -9.65 -3.05 -6.06
C ASP A 67 -10.90 -2.85 -5.17
N GLU A 68 -10.87 -3.24 -3.89
CA GLU A 68 -11.97 -3.01 -2.93
C GLU A 68 -12.18 -1.52 -2.64
N LEU A 69 -11.12 -0.75 -2.41
CA LEU A 69 -11.21 0.70 -2.19
C LEU A 69 -11.79 1.42 -3.41
N ALA A 70 -11.45 0.98 -4.61
CA ALA A 70 -12.03 1.51 -5.85
C ALA A 70 -13.55 1.27 -5.91
N ASN A 71 -14.05 0.11 -5.43
CA ASN A 71 -15.49 -0.16 -5.30
C ASN A 71 -16.18 0.79 -4.31
N TYR A 72 -15.46 1.27 -3.28
CA TYR A 72 -15.93 2.33 -2.37
C TYR A 72 -15.76 3.75 -2.93
N ARG A 73 -15.38 3.89 -4.22
CA ARG A 73 -15.06 5.16 -4.89
C ARG A 73 -13.91 5.93 -4.23
N MET A 74 -13.01 5.23 -3.58
CA MET A 74 -11.80 5.78 -2.99
C MET A 74 -10.62 5.57 -3.94
N ALA A 75 -10.25 6.59 -4.69
CA ALA A 75 -9.08 6.54 -5.54
C ALA A 75 -7.79 6.61 -4.69
N VAL A 76 -6.93 5.62 -4.86
CA VAL A 76 -5.66 5.53 -4.14
C VAL A 76 -4.48 5.41 -5.11
N SER A 77 -3.36 6.03 -4.74
CA SER A 77 -2.04 5.81 -5.34
C SER A 77 -1.14 5.24 -4.26
N ALA A 78 -0.69 4.00 -4.41
CA ALA A 78 0.02 3.31 -3.35
C ALA A 78 1.44 2.91 -3.77
N ASP A 79 2.41 3.20 -2.89
CA ASP A 79 3.78 2.69 -2.95
C ASP A 79 3.93 1.57 -1.91
N VAL A 80 4.39 0.40 -2.34
CA VAL A 80 4.57 -0.78 -1.46
C VAL A 80 6.05 -1.09 -1.32
N GLY A 81 6.60 -0.85 -0.15
CA GLY A 81 7.95 -1.22 0.27
C GLY A 81 7.90 -2.47 1.14
N ALA A 82 8.12 -3.65 0.54
CA ALA A 82 8.09 -4.88 1.29
C ALA A 82 9.24 -5.81 0.91
N GLU A 83 9.67 -6.63 1.88
CA GLU A 83 10.74 -7.60 1.68
C GLU A 83 10.53 -8.83 2.55
N GLY A 84 10.54 -10.03 1.91
CA GLY A 84 10.42 -11.30 2.64
C GLY A 84 11.47 -11.42 3.74
N GLY A 85 11.05 -11.82 4.93
CA GLY A 85 11.92 -11.97 6.09
C GLY A 85 12.29 -10.68 6.82
N ALA A 86 11.92 -9.50 6.31
CA ALA A 86 12.22 -8.23 6.95
C ALA A 86 11.39 -8.01 8.22
N GLY A 87 11.94 -7.21 9.12
CA GLY A 87 11.31 -6.75 10.33
C GLY A 87 11.87 -5.43 10.79
N TYR A 88 11.52 -4.99 11.98
CA TYR A 88 12.09 -3.80 12.58
C TYR A 88 13.55 -4.03 12.97
N GLY A 89 13.89 -5.23 13.49
CA GLY A 89 15.24 -5.63 13.90
C GLY A 89 15.84 -6.76 13.08
N THR A 90 15.05 -7.42 12.24
CA THR A 90 15.49 -8.56 11.42
C THR A 90 15.63 -8.13 9.96
N ARG A 91 16.81 -8.40 9.37
CA ARG A 91 17.05 -8.10 7.95
C ARG A 91 16.36 -9.14 7.06
N GLY A 92 15.68 -8.65 6.05
CA GLY A 92 15.04 -9.48 5.05
C GLY A 92 16.03 -10.10 4.04
N ASN A 93 15.48 -10.82 3.08
CA ASN A 93 16.23 -11.59 2.09
C ASN A 93 17.17 -10.75 1.20
N ARG A 94 16.94 -9.45 1.10
CA ARG A 94 17.76 -8.48 0.38
C ARG A 94 18.51 -7.52 1.32
N GLY A 95 18.46 -7.80 2.63
CA GLY A 95 19.19 -7.07 3.65
C GLY A 95 18.50 -5.86 4.25
N SER A 96 17.25 -5.57 3.89
CA SER A 96 16.53 -4.40 4.44
C SER A 96 15.89 -4.68 5.80
N LEU A 97 15.89 -3.67 6.65
CA LEU A 97 14.99 -3.52 7.79
C LEU A 97 13.72 -2.74 7.37
N PHE A 98 12.71 -2.69 8.23
CA PHE A 98 11.54 -1.83 8.01
C PHE A 98 11.93 -0.35 7.95
N GLU A 99 12.96 0.08 8.67
CA GLU A 99 13.50 1.45 8.56
C GLU A 99 14.04 1.76 7.17
N ASP A 100 14.80 0.83 6.56
CA ASP A 100 15.33 0.97 5.20
C ASP A 100 14.19 1.03 4.17
N LEU A 101 13.14 0.20 4.36
CA LEU A 101 11.94 0.21 3.53
C LEU A 101 11.19 1.54 3.66
N THR A 102 11.03 2.04 4.89
CA THR A 102 10.43 3.33 5.21
C THR A 102 11.12 4.47 4.49
N ALA A 103 12.46 4.55 4.58
CA ALA A 103 13.26 5.62 3.98
C ALA A 103 13.10 5.72 2.45
N ARG A 104 12.94 4.59 1.76
CA ARG A 104 12.87 4.56 0.29
C ARG A 104 11.46 4.58 -0.29
N THR A 105 10.42 4.31 0.53
CA THR A 105 9.06 4.12 0.04
C THR A 105 8.15 5.30 0.39
N ILE A 106 8.26 5.84 1.61
CA ILE A 106 7.38 6.91 2.08
C ILE A 106 7.71 8.22 1.37
N ARG A 107 6.66 8.99 1.04
CA ARG A 107 6.75 10.29 0.40
C ARG A 107 6.12 11.38 1.27
N PRO A 108 6.55 12.65 1.12
CA PRO A 108 6.04 13.76 1.93
C PRO A 108 4.53 14.01 1.81
N ASP A 109 3.93 13.61 0.69
CA ASP A 109 2.51 13.78 0.36
C ASP A 109 1.66 12.53 0.61
N ASP A 110 2.21 11.49 1.27
CA ASP A 110 1.42 10.34 1.71
C ASP A 110 0.38 10.76 2.76
N SER A 111 -0.86 10.35 2.57
CA SER A 111 -1.97 10.57 3.50
C SER A 111 -2.02 9.50 4.60
N LEU A 112 -1.54 8.30 4.28
CA LEU A 112 -1.53 7.15 5.19
C LEU A 112 -0.25 6.34 5.00
N VAL A 113 0.33 5.91 6.12
CA VAL A 113 1.40 4.90 6.14
C VAL A 113 0.89 3.67 6.89
N VAL A 114 0.95 2.52 6.22
CA VAL A 114 0.59 1.22 6.79
C VAL A 114 1.86 0.44 7.08
N PHE A 115 2.04 -0.01 8.33
CA PHE A 115 3.07 -0.97 8.72
C PHE A 115 2.39 -2.30 9.01
N PHE A 116 2.81 -3.38 8.36
CA PHE A 116 2.26 -4.71 8.57
C PHE A 116 3.37 -5.74 8.81
N GLY A 117 3.39 -6.30 9.99
CA GLY A 117 4.36 -7.28 10.46
C GLY A 117 4.69 -7.05 11.94
N SER A 118 5.71 -7.57 12.53
CA SER A 118 6.73 -8.42 11.93
C SER A 118 6.94 -9.65 12.82
N ARG A 119 6.48 -10.80 12.37
CA ARG A 119 6.78 -12.04 13.10
C ARG A 119 8.26 -12.44 12.99
N ASN A 120 8.98 -11.86 12.03
CA ASN A 120 10.40 -12.15 11.79
C ASN A 120 11.29 -11.71 12.96
N ASP A 121 10.81 -10.79 13.79
CA ASP A 121 11.54 -10.26 14.96
C ASP A 121 11.46 -11.15 16.20
N VAL A 122 10.97 -12.41 16.09
CA VAL A 122 10.78 -13.32 17.23
C VAL A 122 12.05 -13.59 18.07
N ASN A 123 13.23 -13.35 17.50
CA ASN A 123 14.52 -13.51 18.17
C ASN A 123 15.16 -12.15 18.54
N VAL A 124 14.51 -11.04 18.27
CA VAL A 124 14.98 -9.70 18.65
C VAL A 124 14.60 -9.44 20.12
N ASP A 125 15.53 -8.87 20.89
CA ASP A 125 15.24 -8.44 22.25
C ASP A 125 14.09 -7.42 22.27
N PRO A 126 13.07 -7.57 23.12
CA PRO A 126 11.89 -6.70 23.11
C PRO A 126 12.19 -5.22 23.36
N ALA A 127 13.20 -4.90 24.18
CA ALA A 127 13.58 -3.52 24.43
C ALA A 127 14.27 -2.92 23.20
N GLN A 128 15.13 -3.70 22.55
CA GLN A 128 15.75 -3.31 21.28
C GLN A 128 14.69 -3.15 20.19
N LEU A 129 13.75 -4.08 20.08
CA LEU A 129 12.64 -3.99 19.12
C LEU A 129 11.83 -2.71 19.31
N SER A 130 11.53 -2.38 20.56
CA SER A 130 10.80 -1.15 20.90
C SER A 130 11.52 0.10 20.43
N ILE A 131 12.85 0.18 20.61
CA ILE A 131 13.67 1.29 20.11
C ILE A 131 13.67 1.36 18.57
N LEU A 132 13.80 0.23 17.90
CA LEU A 132 13.84 0.17 16.44
C LEU A 132 12.48 0.52 15.81
N ALA A 133 11.39 0.05 16.38
CA ALA A 133 10.04 0.42 15.95
C ALA A 133 9.78 1.92 16.15
N TYR A 134 10.17 2.46 17.31
CA TYR A 134 10.11 3.90 17.57
C TYR A 134 10.89 4.70 16.52
N GLY A 135 12.15 4.32 16.24
CA GLY A 135 13.00 4.97 15.23
C GLY A 135 12.35 4.96 13.85
N THR A 136 11.78 3.82 13.45
CA THR A 136 11.08 3.63 12.17
C THR A 136 9.85 4.55 12.07
N PHE A 137 9.01 4.61 13.11
CA PHE A 137 7.83 5.49 13.11
C PHE A 137 8.21 6.97 13.15
N GLN A 138 9.28 7.34 13.87
CA GLN A 138 9.81 8.71 13.86
C GLN A 138 10.37 9.10 12.49
N LEU A 139 11.04 8.17 11.79
CA LEU A 139 11.49 8.40 10.42
C LEU A 139 10.31 8.66 9.49
N ALA A 140 9.28 7.81 9.55
CA ALA A 140 8.05 7.97 8.76
C ALA A 140 7.39 9.33 9.03
N ARG A 141 7.30 9.74 10.32
CA ARG A 141 6.73 11.04 10.71
C ARG A 141 7.53 12.23 10.18
N ARG A 142 8.87 12.13 10.14
CA ARG A 142 9.71 13.17 9.55
C ARG A 142 9.53 13.29 8.04
N ILE A 143 9.35 12.15 7.33
CA ILE A 143 9.16 12.16 5.86
C ILE A 143 7.75 12.63 5.51
N ALA A 144 6.71 12.10 6.16
CA ALA A 144 5.30 12.40 5.91
C ALA A 144 4.62 12.94 7.17
N PRO A 145 4.84 14.22 7.51
CA PRO A 145 4.41 14.79 8.80
C PRO A 145 2.89 14.82 8.97
N SER A 146 2.13 14.86 7.89
CA SER A 146 0.65 14.92 7.89
C SER A 146 -0.02 13.55 7.74
N ALA A 147 0.75 12.47 7.49
CA ALA A 147 0.20 11.14 7.30
C ALA A 147 -0.43 10.60 8.60
N THR A 148 -1.55 9.90 8.48
CA THR A 148 -2.01 9.00 9.54
C THR A 148 -1.20 7.71 9.50
N PHE A 149 -1.10 6.99 10.63
CA PHE A 149 -0.39 5.73 10.69
C PHE A 149 -1.34 4.60 11.10
N LEU A 150 -1.29 3.50 10.36
CA LEU A 150 -1.94 2.24 10.66
C LEU A 150 -0.85 1.19 10.90
N VAL A 151 -0.75 0.68 12.10
CA VAL A 151 0.19 -0.38 12.48
C VAL A 151 -0.59 -1.66 12.70
N ILE A 152 -0.35 -2.66 11.88
CA ILE A 152 -0.94 -3.99 11.98
C ILE A 152 0.13 -4.91 12.55
N GLY A 153 -0.14 -5.46 13.72
CA GLY A 153 0.77 -6.37 14.42
C GLY A 153 0.95 -7.72 13.70
N PRO A 154 1.85 -8.57 14.18
CA PRO A 154 2.11 -9.87 13.58
C PRO A 154 0.91 -10.79 13.71
N PRO A 155 0.45 -11.44 12.63
CA PRO A 155 -0.57 -12.47 12.72
C PRO A 155 0.01 -13.82 13.21
N TRP A 156 -0.88 -14.66 13.74
CA TRP A 156 -0.55 -16.03 14.12
C TRP A 156 -1.65 -16.99 13.71
N PRO A 157 -1.31 -18.18 13.12
CA PRO A 157 -2.32 -19.07 12.54
C PRO A 157 -3.07 -19.93 13.56
N THR A 158 -2.60 -20.07 14.79
CA THR A 158 -3.23 -20.90 15.82
C THR A 158 -3.70 -20.08 17.03
N ALA A 159 -4.48 -20.71 17.92
CA ALA A 159 -4.98 -20.07 19.14
C ALA A 159 -3.88 -19.75 20.17
N ASP A 160 -2.74 -20.44 20.06
CA ASP A 160 -1.64 -20.38 21.01
C ASP A 160 -0.41 -19.70 20.38
N PRO A 161 -0.34 -18.36 20.32
CA PRO A 161 0.85 -17.68 19.86
C PRO A 161 2.00 -17.86 20.87
N PRO A 162 3.25 -18.05 20.41
CA PRO A 162 4.39 -18.19 21.32
C PRO A 162 4.65 -16.88 22.08
N ALA A 163 5.14 -16.99 23.30
CA ALA A 163 5.32 -15.84 24.21
C ALA A 163 6.22 -14.73 23.64
N ASN A 164 7.22 -15.09 22.82
CA ASN A 164 8.08 -14.10 22.16
C ASN A 164 7.31 -13.29 21.10
N LEU A 165 6.37 -13.89 20.36
CA LEU A 165 5.51 -13.17 19.43
C LEU A 165 4.54 -12.22 20.15
N VAL A 166 3.99 -12.64 21.29
CA VAL A 166 3.16 -11.78 22.14
C VAL A 166 3.95 -10.54 22.61
N ARG A 167 5.22 -10.73 23.02
CA ARG A 167 6.09 -9.60 23.38
C ARG A 167 6.35 -8.63 22.22
N ILE A 168 6.50 -9.14 20.99
CA ILE A 168 6.61 -8.30 19.79
C ILE A 168 5.33 -7.47 19.62
N ARG A 169 4.16 -8.12 19.65
CA ARG A 169 2.87 -7.47 19.55
C ARG A 169 2.73 -6.35 20.59
N ASP A 170 3.09 -6.63 21.86
CA ASP A 170 3.00 -5.66 22.95
C ASP A 170 3.93 -4.45 22.74
N ALA A 171 5.17 -4.70 22.28
CA ALA A 171 6.13 -3.63 21.97
C ALA A 171 5.64 -2.75 20.82
N LEU A 172 5.09 -3.36 19.75
CA LEU A 172 4.54 -2.62 18.60
C LEU A 172 3.29 -1.84 18.99
N GLN A 173 2.39 -2.41 19.78
CA GLN A 173 1.20 -1.72 20.27
C GLN A 173 1.57 -0.49 21.11
N TYR A 174 2.54 -0.62 22.00
CA TYR A 174 3.04 0.49 22.80
C TYR A 174 3.61 1.60 21.91
N GLN A 175 4.50 1.26 20.97
CA GLN A 175 5.14 2.25 20.10
C GLN A 175 4.18 2.87 19.09
N ALA A 176 3.17 2.12 18.63
CA ALA A 176 2.08 2.66 17.83
C ALA A 176 1.31 3.74 18.60
N GLY A 177 0.99 3.49 19.87
CA GLY A 177 0.37 4.48 20.75
C GLY A 177 1.22 5.74 20.92
N VAL A 178 2.54 5.59 21.14
CA VAL A 178 3.49 6.73 21.23
C VAL A 178 3.52 7.54 19.92
N ALA A 179 3.41 6.87 18.77
CA ALA A 179 3.41 7.51 17.45
C ALA A 179 2.05 8.14 17.07
N GLY A 180 1.00 7.97 17.90
CA GLY A 180 -0.36 8.39 17.58
C GLY A 180 -0.98 7.58 16.43
N ALA A 181 -0.56 6.32 16.26
CA ALA A 181 -1.02 5.42 15.23
C ALA A 181 -2.25 4.61 15.69
N THR A 182 -3.11 4.23 14.75
CA THR A 182 -4.09 3.18 14.97
C THR A 182 -3.36 1.83 14.99
N PHE A 183 -3.51 1.06 16.08
CA PHE A 183 -2.98 -0.29 16.16
C PHE A 183 -4.07 -1.34 15.96
N VAL A 184 -3.78 -2.34 15.15
CA VAL A 184 -4.63 -3.52 14.93
C VAL A 184 -3.90 -4.75 15.41
N ASP A 185 -4.58 -5.60 16.17
CA ASP A 185 -4.03 -6.82 16.77
C ASP A 185 -4.61 -8.08 16.11
N PRO A 186 -3.95 -8.65 15.06
CA PRO A 186 -4.42 -9.88 14.41
C PRO A 186 -4.45 -11.08 15.33
N ILE A 187 -3.64 -11.10 16.40
CA ILE A 187 -3.63 -12.18 17.41
C ILE A 187 -4.92 -12.10 18.23
N ALA A 188 -5.22 -10.95 18.84
CA ALA A 188 -6.42 -10.75 19.64
C ALA A 188 -7.69 -10.94 18.80
N GLU A 189 -7.69 -10.49 17.56
CA GLU A 189 -8.80 -10.65 16.61
C GLU A 189 -8.86 -12.04 15.96
N ARG A 190 -7.90 -12.93 16.27
CA ARG A 190 -7.88 -14.32 15.79
C ARG A 190 -8.00 -14.43 14.25
N TRP A 191 -7.27 -13.61 13.51
CA TRP A 191 -7.47 -13.48 12.06
C TRP A 191 -7.39 -14.81 11.30
N PHE A 192 -6.45 -15.70 11.65
CA PHE A 192 -6.26 -16.99 10.94
C PHE A 192 -6.68 -18.21 11.75
N VAL A 193 -7.09 -18.02 13.01
CA VAL A 193 -7.44 -19.13 13.89
C VAL A 193 -8.72 -19.83 13.41
N ASP A 194 -8.69 -21.16 13.36
CA ASP A 194 -9.79 -22.01 12.91
C ASP A 194 -10.23 -21.75 11.45
N ARG A 195 -9.31 -21.25 10.61
CA ARG A 195 -9.54 -20.96 9.18
C ARG A 195 -8.62 -21.78 8.27
N PRO A 196 -8.92 -23.09 8.08
CA PRO A 196 -8.11 -23.95 7.23
C PRO A 196 -8.09 -23.41 5.78
N GLY A 197 -6.95 -23.57 5.12
CA GLY A 197 -6.76 -23.13 3.73
C GLY A 197 -6.36 -21.65 3.55
N LEU A 198 -6.41 -20.82 4.59
CA LEU A 198 -5.89 -19.46 4.51
C LEU A 198 -4.38 -19.39 4.67
N ILE A 199 -3.79 -20.36 5.37
CA ILE A 199 -2.33 -20.51 5.54
C ILE A 199 -1.86 -21.72 4.74
N GLY A 200 -0.72 -21.56 4.08
CA GLY A 200 -0.12 -22.58 3.23
C GLY A 200 0.48 -23.75 4.03
N SER A 201 1.04 -24.71 3.29
CA SER A 201 1.57 -25.95 3.85
C SER A 201 2.77 -25.76 4.79
N ASP A 202 3.42 -24.60 4.75
CA ASP A 202 4.52 -24.27 5.68
C ASP A 202 4.03 -23.79 7.07
N GLY A 203 2.73 -23.64 7.25
CA GLY A 203 2.12 -23.17 8.49
C GLY A 203 2.42 -21.70 8.82
N VAL A 204 2.91 -20.92 7.83
CA VAL A 204 3.36 -19.54 8.02
C VAL A 204 2.68 -18.60 7.06
N HIS A 205 2.89 -18.80 5.76
CA HIS A 205 2.53 -17.83 4.74
C HIS A 205 1.10 -17.99 4.25
N PRO A 206 0.38 -16.90 4.00
CA PRO A 206 -0.96 -16.93 3.46
C PRO A 206 -1.00 -17.53 2.05
N THR A 207 -2.03 -18.34 1.78
CA THR A 207 -2.40 -18.74 0.42
C THR A 207 -3.03 -17.56 -0.35
N ASN A 208 -3.38 -17.77 -1.63
CA ASN A 208 -4.18 -16.76 -2.36
C ASN A 208 -5.52 -16.45 -1.67
N ALA A 209 -6.14 -17.46 -1.02
CA ALA A 209 -7.35 -17.25 -0.21
C ALA A 209 -7.02 -16.46 1.07
N GLY A 210 -5.86 -16.71 1.69
CA GLY A 210 -5.37 -15.95 2.82
C GLY A 210 -5.09 -14.48 2.47
N HIS A 211 -4.56 -14.22 1.28
CA HIS A 211 -4.36 -12.85 0.80
C HIS A 211 -5.69 -12.13 0.47
N GLN A 212 -6.70 -12.84 -0.04
CA GLN A 212 -8.05 -12.26 -0.16
C GLN A 212 -8.59 -11.89 1.22
N TYR A 213 -8.50 -12.82 2.17
CA TYR A 213 -8.95 -12.56 3.54
C TYR A 213 -8.22 -11.37 4.19
N LEU A 214 -6.91 -11.22 3.95
CA LEU A 214 -6.17 -10.03 4.41
C LEU A 214 -6.69 -8.75 3.76
N ALA A 215 -7.01 -8.77 2.47
CA ALA A 215 -7.60 -7.62 1.80
C ALA A 215 -8.95 -7.25 2.41
N ASP A 216 -9.84 -8.23 2.60
CA ASP A 216 -11.17 -8.04 3.23
C ASP A 216 -11.07 -7.43 4.64
N LYS A 217 -9.98 -7.73 5.36
CA LYS A 217 -9.72 -7.17 6.70
C LYS A 217 -9.09 -5.77 6.64
N ILE A 218 -8.13 -5.57 5.74
CA ILE A 218 -7.26 -4.37 5.76
C ILE A 218 -7.87 -3.22 4.96
N ALA A 219 -8.60 -3.48 3.86
CA ALA A 219 -9.18 -2.42 3.05
C ALA A 219 -10.15 -1.51 3.85
N PRO A 220 -11.09 -2.04 4.68
CA PRO A 220 -11.92 -1.19 5.53
C PRO A 220 -11.12 -0.37 6.55
N LEU A 221 -10.03 -0.94 7.10
CA LEU A 221 -9.16 -0.22 8.04
C LEU A 221 -8.45 0.95 7.36
N ILE A 222 -7.97 0.75 6.13
CA ILE A 222 -7.39 1.81 5.31
C ILE A 222 -8.45 2.88 5.01
N ALA A 223 -9.65 2.47 4.56
CA ALA A 223 -10.73 3.39 4.25
C ALA A 223 -11.08 4.31 5.44
N ALA A 224 -11.09 3.76 6.66
CA ALA A 224 -11.38 4.51 7.88
C ALA A 224 -10.30 5.54 8.24
N GLN A 225 -9.07 5.40 7.72
CA GLN A 225 -7.94 6.31 7.99
C GLN A 225 -7.77 7.39 6.91
N LEU A 226 -8.39 7.22 5.76
CA LEU A 226 -8.24 8.15 4.65
C LEU A 226 -9.24 9.31 4.76
N PRO A 227 -8.82 10.54 4.37
CA PRO A 227 -9.77 11.64 4.27
C PRO A 227 -10.81 11.36 3.18
N VAL A 228 -12.08 11.65 3.49
CA VAL A 228 -13.14 11.65 2.47
C VAL A 228 -12.85 12.82 1.52
N ARG A 229 -12.49 12.53 0.29
CA ARG A 229 -12.32 13.54 -0.76
C ARG A 229 -13.59 13.55 -1.61
N LEU A 230 -14.30 14.67 -1.52
CA LEU A 230 -15.52 14.95 -2.31
C LEU A 230 -15.13 15.45 -3.71
#